data_3a480ef72394a257d1d28655a089c7d1
#
_entry.id   3a480ef72394a257d1d28655a089c7d1
#
_cell.length_a   1.000
_cell.length_b   1.000
_cell.length_c   1.000
_cell.angle_alpha   90.00
_cell.angle_beta   90.00
_cell.angle_gamma   90.00
#
_symmetry.space_group_name_H-M   'P 1'
#
loop_
_entity.id
_entity.type
_entity.pdbx_description
1 polymer ?
#
loop_
_entity_poly.entity_id
_entity_poly.type
_entity_poly.pdbx_seq_one_letter_code
_entity_poly.pdbx_strand_id
1 'polypeptide(L)'
;VQRKIIQAFANEGIRFDEVCIDSSFPEENLPTRKPGTAMLSRYQSGEYDLKHSYVIGDRMTDVQLAANLGCKAIYFALPERGVAELDAEGLSSVCEAVTDDWWKIAEILCAGTRRVTIDRRTSETDICVTLNLDGTGRTEVHTGLGFFDHMLDQLGRHAGVDLSVFVTGDLQVDE
;
A
#
# COMPACT_ATOMS: atom_id res chain seq x y z
N VAL A 1 -22.30 12.01 -15.89
CA VAL A 1 -22.01 11.72 -14.48
C VAL A 1 -20.51 11.61 -14.26
N GLN A 2 -19.80 10.80 -15.02
CA GLN A 2 -18.41 10.45 -14.83
C GLN A 2 -17.41 11.62 -14.88
N ARG A 3 -17.57 12.56 -15.85
CA ARG A 3 -16.73 13.78 -15.91
C ARG A 3 -16.79 14.59 -14.61
N LYS A 4 -17.96 14.65 -13.96
CA LYS A 4 -18.13 15.39 -12.70
C LYS A 4 -17.42 14.69 -11.55
N ILE A 5 -17.42 13.36 -11.52
CA ILE A 5 -16.72 12.57 -10.50
C ILE A 5 -15.22 12.77 -10.64
N ILE A 6 -14.67 12.60 -11.85
CA ILE A 6 -13.24 12.81 -12.13
C ILE A 6 -12.82 14.25 -11.80
N GLN A 7 -13.68 15.25 -12.13
CA GLN A 7 -13.39 16.63 -11.80
C GLN A 7 -13.40 16.88 -10.29
N ALA A 8 -14.30 16.24 -9.53
CA ALA A 8 -14.29 16.34 -8.08
C ALA A 8 -13.00 15.82 -7.47
N PHE A 9 -12.50 14.66 -7.93
CA PHE A 9 -11.21 14.14 -7.49
C PHE A 9 -10.04 15.05 -7.91
N ALA A 10 -10.07 15.58 -9.12
CA ALA A 10 -9.03 16.50 -9.59
C ALA A 10 -8.98 17.81 -8.78
N ASN A 11 -10.11 18.31 -8.29
CA ASN A 11 -10.17 19.48 -7.42
C ASN A 11 -9.47 19.23 -6.06
N GLU A 12 -9.47 17.96 -5.58
CA GLU A 12 -8.76 17.53 -4.38
C GLU A 12 -7.31 17.10 -4.67
N GLY A 13 -6.80 17.36 -5.88
CA GLY A 13 -5.43 17.01 -6.28
C GLY A 13 -5.24 15.55 -6.66
N ILE A 14 -6.29 14.74 -6.70
CA ILE A 14 -6.23 13.32 -7.05
C ILE A 14 -6.34 13.16 -8.55
N ARG A 15 -5.39 12.44 -9.15
CA ARG A 15 -5.37 12.12 -10.57
C ARG A 15 -5.33 10.61 -10.76
N PHE A 16 -6.08 10.13 -11.72
CA PHE A 16 -6.07 8.74 -12.15
C PHE A 16 -5.19 8.61 -13.39
N ASP A 17 -4.34 7.58 -13.43
CA ASP A 17 -3.51 7.29 -14.61
C ASP A 17 -4.36 6.87 -15.80
N GLU A 18 -5.44 6.15 -15.54
CA GLU A 18 -6.38 5.70 -16.56
C GLU A 18 -7.79 5.56 -15.99
N VAL A 19 -8.78 5.78 -16.85
CA VAL A 19 -10.19 5.57 -16.53
C VAL A 19 -10.82 4.68 -17.60
N CYS A 20 -11.01 3.41 -17.29
CA CYS A 20 -11.60 2.41 -18.17
C CYS A 20 -13.10 2.29 -17.90
N ILE A 21 -13.90 2.37 -18.96
CA ILE A 21 -15.37 2.31 -18.88
C ILE A 21 -15.87 1.30 -19.89
N ASP A 22 -16.48 0.25 -19.40
CA ASP A 22 -17.26 -0.65 -20.22
C ASP A 22 -18.74 -0.29 -20.14
N SER A 23 -19.37 -0.05 -21.30
CA SER A 23 -20.79 0.27 -21.44
C SER A 23 -21.61 -0.90 -21.97
N SER A 24 -21.04 -2.09 -22.10
CA SER A 24 -21.73 -3.29 -22.53
C SER A 24 -22.73 -3.81 -21.49
N PHE A 25 -23.70 -4.58 -21.93
CA PHE A 25 -24.61 -5.28 -21.04
C PHE A 25 -24.03 -6.63 -20.59
N PRO A 26 -24.43 -7.17 -19.40
CA PRO A 26 -23.94 -8.45 -18.90
C PRO A 26 -24.13 -9.60 -19.91
N GLU A 27 -25.24 -9.57 -20.64
CA GLU A 27 -25.64 -10.62 -21.60
C GLU A 27 -24.72 -10.68 -22.83
N GLU A 28 -24.00 -9.59 -23.13
CA GLU A 28 -23.06 -9.52 -24.24
C GLU A 28 -21.76 -10.30 -23.95
N ASN A 29 -21.48 -10.57 -22.68
CA ASN A 29 -20.34 -11.34 -22.19
C ASN A 29 -18.99 -10.97 -22.86
N LEU A 30 -18.76 -9.65 -23.01
CA LEU A 30 -17.57 -9.14 -23.67
C LEU A 30 -16.33 -9.26 -22.75
N PRO A 31 -15.14 -9.52 -23.29
CA PRO A 31 -13.92 -9.63 -22.52
C PRO A 31 -13.46 -8.31 -21.89
N THR A 32 -14.03 -7.18 -22.29
CA THR A 32 -13.81 -5.84 -21.70
C THR A 32 -14.59 -5.64 -20.41
N ARG A 33 -15.68 -6.39 -20.23
CA ARG A 33 -16.51 -6.30 -19.02
C ARG A 33 -15.95 -7.18 -17.91
N LYS A 34 -15.95 -6.65 -16.68
CA LYS A 34 -15.56 -7.42 -15.49
C LYS A 34 -16.36 -8.72 -15.36
N PRO A 35 -15.73 -9.87 -15.13
CA PRO A 35 -14.35 -10.07 -14.70
C PRO A 35 -13.30 -10.21 -15.84
N GLY A 36 -13.63 -9.86 -17.09
CA GLY A 36 -12.69 -9.86 -18.22
C GLY A 36 -11.60 -8.78 -18.04
N THR A 37 -10.40 -9.07 -18.55
CA THR A 37 -9.21 -8.23 -18.38
C THR A 37 -8.81 -7.43 -19.60
N ALA A 38 -9.58 -7.50 -20.70
CA ALA A 38 -9.15 -6.96 -22.00
C ALA A 38 -8.85 -5.44 -21.96
N MET A 39 -9.58 -4.67 -21.14
CA MET A 39 -9.32 -3.23 -20.96
C MET A 39 -8.06 -2.96 -20.14
N LEU A 40 -7.51 -3.95 -19.44
CA LEU A 40 -6.38 -3.87 -18.54
C LEU A 40 -5.15 -4.62 -19.05
N SER A 41 -5.15 -5.02 -20.33
CA SER A 41 -4.09 -5.82 -20.94
C SER A 41 -2.70 -5.18 -20.86
N ARG A 42 -2.62 -3.82 -20.88
CA ARG A 42 -1.35 -3.10 -20.70
C ARG A 42 -0.69 -3.38 -19.35
N TYR A 43 -1.48 -3.61 -18.31
CA TYR A 43 -0.95 -3.89 -16.97
C TYR A 43 -0.42 -5.32 -16.81
N GLN A 44 -0.76 -6.21 -17.75
CA GLN A 44 -0.27 -7.58 -17.79
C GLN A 44 1.03 -7.72 -18.61
N SER A 45 1.60 -6.60 -19.10
CA SER A 45 2.84 -6.59 -19.91
C SER A 45 4.11 -6.99 -19.13
N GLY A 46 4.05 -7.08 -17.79
CA GLY A 46 5.20 -7.37 -16.92
C GLY A 46 5.92 -6.13 -16.40
N GLU A 47 5.51 -4.93 -16.82
CA GLU A 47 6.04 -3.66 -16.32
C GLU A 47 5.44 -3.26 -14.95
N TYR A 48 4.34 -3.90 -14.56
CA TYR A 48 3.60 -3.61 -13.33
C TYR A 48 3.68 -4.78 -12.36
N ASP A 49 3.85 -4.48 -11.10
CA ASP A 49 3.87 -5.47 -10.01
C ASP A 49 2.45 -5.86 -9.59
N LEU A 50 1.82 -6.72 -10.39
CA LEU A 50 0.46 -7.19 -10.12
C LEU A 50 0.34 -7.98 -8.82
N LYS A 51 1.40 -8.66 -8.37
CA LYS A 51 1.38 -9.45 -7.13
C LYS A 51 1.19 -8.59 -5.88
N HIS A 52 1.65 -7.33 -5.94
CA HIS A 52 1.49 -6.34 -4.87
C HIS A 52 0.45 -5.27 -5.23
N SER A 53 -0.37 -5.53 -6.25
CA SER A 53 -1.46 -4.65 -6.67
C SER A 53 -2.80 -5.14 -6.15
N TYR A 54 -3.76 -4.23 -6.03
CA TYR A 54 -5.09 -4.53 -5.50
C TYR A 54 -6.19 -4.10 -6.47
N VAL A 55 -7.23 -4.94 -6.56
CA VAL A 55 -8.55 -4.53 -7.07
C VAL A 55 -9.45 -4.28 -5.88
N ILE A 56 -10.05 -3.09 -5.82
CA ILE A 56 -11.00 -2.72 -4.76
C ILE A 56 -12.38 -2.57 -5.41
N GLY A 57 -13.36 -3.27 -4.92
CA GLY A 57 -14.70 -3.21 -5.48
C GLY A 57 -15.77 -3.82 -4.59
N ASP A 58 -17.03 -3.51 -4.92
CA ASP A 58 -18.23 -3.88 -4.15
C ASP A 58 -18.98 -5.09 -4.73
N ARG A 59 -18.40 -5.72 -5.77
CA ARG A 59 -19.04 -6.85 -6.46
C ARG A 59 -18.10 -8.05 -6.54
N MET A 60 -18.67 -9.23 -6.56
CA MET A 60 -17.92 -10.46 -6.76
C MET A 60 -17.12 -10.46 -8.07
N THR A 61 -17.63 -9.81 -9.13
CA THR A 61 -16.90 -9.65 -10.39
C THR A 61 -15.61 -8.83 -10.26
N ASP A 62 -15.45 -8.01 -9.23
CA ASP A 62 -14.22 -7.29 -8.93
C ASP A 62 -13.17 -8.25 -8.33
N VAL A 63 -13.62 -9.14 -7.44
CA VAL A 63 -12.75 -10.17 -6.87
C VAL A 63 -12.31 -11.18 -7.94
N GLN A 64 -13.22 -11.58 -8.83
CA GLN A 64 -12.90 -12.43 -9.98
C GLN A 64 -11.93 -11.73 -10.94
N LEU A 65 -12.08 -10.41 -11.14
CA LEU A 65 -11.13 -9.61 -11.93
C LEU A 65 -9.73 -9.64 -11.30
N ALA A 66 -9.63 -9.50 -9.98
CA ALA A 66 -8.35 -9.62 -9.28
C ALA A 66 -7.69 -10.98 -9.51
N ALA A 67 -8.47 -12.06 -9.41
CA ALA A 67 -7.99 -13.40 -9.71
C ALA A 67 -7.47 -13.53 -11.15
N ASN A 68 -8.21 -13.00 -12.13
CA ASN A 68 -7.85 -13.06 -13.55
C ASN A 68 -6.61 -12.19 -13.88
N LEU A 69 -6.36 -11.11 -13.12
CA LEU A 69 -5.17 -10.28 -13.25
C LEU A 69 -3.96 -10.85 -12.51
N GLY A 70 -4.16 -11.78 -11.57
CA GLY A 70 -3.10 -12.29 -10.70
C GLY A 70 -2.70 -11.31 -9.59
N CYS A 71 -3.63 -10.45 -9.16
CA CYS A 71 -3.46 -9.52 -8.05
C CYS A 71 -4.38 -9.87 -6.88
N LYS A 72 -4.31 -9.09 -5.79
CA LYS A 72 -5.16 -9.25 -4.63
C LYS A 72 -6.45 -8.44 -4.76
N ALA A 73 -7.49 -8.86 -4.08
CA ALA A 73 -8.74 -8.11 -3.98
C ALA A 73 -8.93 -7.55 -2.56
N ILE A 74 -9.56 -6.38 -2.46
CA ILE A 74 -10.21 -5.92 -1.25
C ILE A 74 -11.70 -5.80 -1.57
N TYR A 75 -12.49 -6.66 -0.94
CA TYR A 75 -13.92 -6.72 -1.19
C TYR A 75 -14.65 -5.75 -0.27
N PHE A 76 -15.24 -4.70 -0.85
CA PHE A 76 -15.99 -3.69 -0.11
C PHE A 76 -17.40 -4.19 0.17
N ALA A 77 -17.58 -4.87 1.27
CA ALA A 77 -18.84 -5.47 1.71
C ALA A 77 -18.88 -5.59 3.25
N LEU A 78 -20.08 -5.79 3.78
CA LEU A 78 -20.23 -6.19 5.18
C LEU A 78 -19.44 -7.50 5.41
N PRO A 79 -18.56 -7.58 6.42
CA PRO A 79 -17.62 -8.69 6.58
C PRO A 79 -18.29 -10.07 6.62
N GLU A 80 -19.37 -10.23 7.38
CA GLU A 80 -20.08 -11.51 7.52
C GLU A 80 -20.64 -12.02 6.17
N ARG A 81 -21.21 -11.10 5.40
CA ARG A 81 -21.79 -11.41 4.09
C ARG A 81 -20.69 -11.70 3.07
N GLY A 82 -19.68 -10.82 3.00
CA GLY A 82 -18.64 -10.92 1.99
C GLY A 82 -17.78 -12.18 2.16
N VAL A 83 -17.47 -12.59 3.38
CA VAL A 83 -16.74 -13.84 3.63
C VAL A 83 -17.54 -15.04 3.15
N ALA A 84 -18.85 -15.11 3.45
CA ALA A 84 -19.70 -16.21 3.00
C ALA A 84 -19.81 -16.29 1.46
N GLU A 85 -19.89 -15.13 0.79
CA GLU A 85 -19.90 -15.05 -0.68
C GLU A 85 -18.59 -15.53 -1.29
N LEU A 86 -17.45 -15.14 -0.70
CA LEU A 86 -16.10 -15.56 -1.15
C LEU A 86 -15.88 -17.05 -1.00
N ASP A 87 -16.31 -17.63 0.12
CA ASP A 87 -16.20 -19.07 0.38
C ASP A 87 -17.05 -19.88 -0.61
N ALA A 88 -18.25 -19.40 -0.91
CA ALA A 88 -19.14 -20.04 -1.88
C ALA A 88 -18.56 -20.07 -3.31
N GLU A 89 -17.82 -19.01 -3.69
CA GLU A 89 -17.17 -18.87 -5.00
C GLU A 89 -15.73 -19.43 -5.03
N GLY A 90 -15.18 -19.85 -3.90
CA GLY A 90 -13.80 -20.36 -3.80
C GLY A 90 -12.72 -19.29 -4.02
N LEU A 91 -13.04 -18.02 -3.74
CA LEU A 91 -12.17 -16.86 -3.99
C LEU A 91 -11.51 -16.29 -2.72
N SER A 92 -11.66 -16.96 -1.58
CA SER A 92 -11.12 -16.50 -0.29
C SER A 92 -9.61 -16.29 -0.31
N SER A 93 -8.86 -17.08 -1.11
CA SER A 93 -7.40 -16.93 -1.24
C SER A 93 -6.95 -15.70 -2.03
N VAL A 94 -7.83 -15.14 -2.86
CA VAL A 94 -7.57 -13.94 -3.68
C VAL A 94 -7.84 -12.69 -2.88
N CYS A 95 -8.79 -12.74 -1.93
CA CYS A 95 -9.22 -11.59 -1.16
C CYS A 95 -8.31 -11.37 0.06
N GLU A 96 -7.68 -10.21 0.12
CA GLU A 96 -6.85 -9.79 1.26
C GLU A 96 -7.70 -9.38 2.44
N ALA A 97 -8.82 -8.69 2.18
CA ALA A 97 -9.74 -8.24 3.21
C ALA A 97 -11.16 -8.06 2.68
N VAL A 98 -12.13 -8.28 3.57
CA VAL A 98 -13.53 -7.89 3.40
C VAL A 98 -13.83 -6.80 4.42
N THR A 99 -14.27 -5.64 3.97
CA THR A 99 -14.57 -4.50 4.84
C THR A 99 -15.50 -3.51 4.17
N ASP A 100 -16.31 -2.84 4.93
CA ASP A 100 -17.13 -1.68 4.52
C ASP A 100 -16.54 -0.35 5.01
N ASP A 101 -15.32 -0.40 5.56
CA ASP A 101 -14.59 0.75 6.11
C ASP A 101 -13.41 1.16 5.20
N TRP A 102 -13.49 2.36 4.63
CA TRP A 102 -12.43 2.93 3.80
C TRP A 102 -11.13 3.20 4.56
N TRP A 103 -11.19 3.47 5.87
CA TRP A 103 -9.99 3.66 6.68
C TRP A 103 -9.19 2.36 6.78
N LYS A 104 -9.89 1.24 6.94
CA LYS A 104 -9.26 -0.07 6.96
C LYS A 104 -8.61 -0.43 5.61
N ILE A 105 -9.24 -0.03 4.50
CA ILE A 105 -8.63 -0.17 3.17
C ILE A 105 -7.36 0.67 3.08
N ALA A 106 -7.39 1.92 3.53
CA ALA A 106 -6.22 2.79 3.54
C ALA A 106 -5.09 2.22 4.41
N GLU A 107 -5.38 1.65 5.58
CA GLU A 107 -4.40 0.97 6.42
C GLU A 107 -3.73 -0.20 5.68
N ILE A 108 -4.50 -1.05 5.00
CA ILE A 108 -3.98 -2.20 4.23
C ILE A 108 -3.07 -1.71 3.10
N LEU A 109 -3.50 -0.72 2.33
CA LEU A 109 -2.74 -0.20 1.20
C LEU A 109 -1.47 0.53 1.63
N CYS A 110 -1.48 1.16 2.80
CA CYS A 110 -0.33 1.87 3.36
C CYS A 110 0.56 0.95 4.22
N ALA A 111 0.12 -0.26 4.55
CA ALA A 111 0.90 -1.19 5.35
C ALA A 111 2.24 -1.52 4.67
N GLY A 112 3.32 -1.32 5.40
CA GLY A 112 4.68 -1.54 4.90
C GLY A 112 5.24 -0.46 3.96
N THR A 113 4.45 0.55 3.56
CA THR A 113 4.94 1.67 2.73
C THR A 113 5.53 2.80 3.58
N ARG A 114 5.27 2.80 4.90
CA ARG A 114 5.73 3.84 5.84
C ARG A 114 7.07 3.48 6.48
N ARG A 115 7.88 2.70 5.76
CA ARG A 115 9.26 2.37 6.12
C ARG A 115 10.21 2.96 5.09
N VAL A 116 11.25 3.67 5.57
CA VAL A 116 12.28 4.27 4.74
C VAL A 116 13.65 3.98 5.34
N THR A 117 14.63 3.74 4.49
CA THR A 117 16.05 3.73 4.86
C THR A 117 16.75 4.82 4.05
N ILE A 118 17.52 5.65 4.73
CA ILE A 118 18.30 6.73 4.13
C ILE A 118 19.76 6.51 4.53
N ASP A 119 20.63 6.43 3.54
CA ASP A 119 22.07 6.40 3.71
C ASP A 119 22.65 7.73 3.25
N ARG A 120 23.48 8.32 4.09
CA ARG A 120 24.23 9.53 3.77
C ARG A 120 25.69 9.32 4.09
N ARG A 121 26.55 9.42 3.09
CA ARG A 121 27.99 9.31 3.24
C ARG A 121 28.67 10.60 2.79
N THR A 122 29.57 11.09 3.64
CA THR A 122 30.50 12.18 3.32
C THR A 122 31.94 11.71 3.49
N SER A 123 32.93 12.60 3.36
CA SER A 123 34.34 12.27 3.69
C SER A 123 34.55 12.04 5.20
N GLU A 124 33.68 12.57 6.05
CA GLU A 124 33.84 12.61 7.51
C GLU A 124 32.82 11.76 8.25
N THR A 125 31.64 11.51 7.64
CA THR A 125 30.54 10.79 8.31
C THR A 125 29.90 9.78 7.39
N ASP A 126 29.50 8.65 7.96
CA ASP A 126 28.64 7.61 7.34
C ASP A 126 27.43 7.42 8.25
N ILE A 127 26.26 7.69 7.70
CA ILE A 127 24.99 7.72 8.44
C ILE A 127 24.00 6.82 7.74
N CYS A 128 23.44 5.84 8.43
CA CYS A 128 22.33 5.01 7.98
C CYS A 128 21.16 5.15 8.97
N VAL A 129 20.01 5.57 8.47
CA VAL A 129 18.78 5.71 9.27
C VAL A 129 17.67 4.90 8.63
N THR A 130 17.08 4.01 9.41
CA THR A 130 15.85 3.31 9.04
C THR A 130 14.74 3.71 10.00
N LEU A 131 13.63 4.17 9.43
CA LEU A 131 12.42 4.54 10.16
C LEU A 131 11.24 3.73 9.64
N ASN A 132 10.50 3.09 10.55
CA ASN A 132 9.21 2.47 10.26
C ASN A 132 8.13 3.12 11.13
N LEU A 133 7.24 3.89 10.49
CA LEU A 133 6.14 4.58 11.17
C LEU A 133 5.04 3.63 11.66
N ASP A 134 4.98 2.40 11.11
CA ASP A 134 4.06 1.34 11.52
C ASP A 134 4.74 0.38 12.52
N GLY A 135 5.78 0.85 13.21
CA GLY A 135 6.55 0.09 14.17
C GLY A 135 5.86 -0.12 15.51
N THR A 136 6.60 -0.68 16.45
CA THR A 136 6.13 -1.00 17.81
C THR A 136 6.95 -0.30 18.89
N GLY A 137 7.78 0.67 18.51
CA GLY A 137 8.69 1.39 19.42
C GLY A 137 10.03 0.67 19.63
N ARG A 138 10.45 -0.19 18.70
CA ARG A 138 11.78 -0.82 18.73
C ARG A 138 12.82 0.18 18.25
N THR A 139 13.88 0.33 19.03
CA THR A 139 14.94 1.28 18.73
C THR A 139 16.29 0.60 18.78
N GLU A 140 17.16 0.95 17.83
CA GLU A 140 18.55 0.54 17.77
C GLU A 140 19.37 1.74 17.32
N VAL A 141 20.06 2.40 18.29
CA VAL A 141 20.73 3.68 18.05
C VAL A 141 22.20 3.60 18.45
N HIS A 142 23.07 3.95 17.52
CA HIS A 142 24.51 3.95 17.68
C HIS A 142 25.10 5.18 16.97
N THR A 143 25.13 6.33 17.65
CA THR A 143 25.75 7.56 17.12
C THR A 143 27.13 7.83 17.68
N GLY A 144 27.53 7.10 18.72
CA GLY A 144 28.77 7.36 19.48
C GLY A 144 28.64 8.43 20.56
N LEU A 145 27.50 9.13 20.65
CA LEU A 145 27.19 10.16 21.63
C LEU A 145 26.08 9.68 22.56
N GLY A 146 26.42 9.22 23.76
CA GLY A 146 25.49 8.52 24.65
C GLY A 146 24.22 9.32 25.01
N PHE A 147 24.30 10.63 25.14
CA PHE A 147 23.13 11.47 25.38
C PHE A 147 22.22 11.53 24.15
N PHE A 148 22.79 11.62 22.96
CA PHE A 148 22.04 11.66 21.72
C PHE A 148 21.39 10.31 21.41
N ASP A 149 22.11 9.22 21.67
CA ASP A 149 21.56 7.85 21.57
C ASP A 149 20.33 7.71 22.47
N HIS A 150 20.43 8.17 23.72
CA HIS A 150 19.30 8.14 24.65
C HIS A 150 18.10 8.96 24.15
N MET A 151 18.32 10.16 23.61
CA MET A 151 17.24 11.03 23.11
C MET A 151 16.52 10.39 21.91
N LEU A 152 17.26 9.78 20.98
CA LEU A 152 16.69 9.10 19.83
C LEU A 152 15.95 7.80 20.23
N ASP A 153 16.46 7.07 21.21
CA ASP A 153 15.77 5.91 21.80
C ASP A 153 14.42 6.32 22.41
N GLN A 154 14.40 7.42 23.19
CA GLN A 154 13.15 7.94 23.74
C GLN A 154 12.19 8.39 22.66
N LEU A 155 12.68 9.06 21.62
CA LEU A 155 11.85 9.47 20.48
C LEU A 155 11.14 8.27 19.84
N GLY A 156 11.88 7.22 19.49
CA GLY A 156 11.31 6.03 18.85
C GLY A 156 10.27 5.34 19.74
N ARG A 157 10.58 5.15 21.01
CA ARG A 157 9.68 4.50 21.98
C ARG A 157 8.40 5.29 22.22
N HIS A 158 8.51 6.61 22.46
CA HIS A 158 7.34 7.44 22.74
C HIS A 158 6.47 7.70 21.51
N ALA A 159 7.07 7.76 20.32
CA ALA A 159 6.34 7.87 19.06
C ALA A 159 5.73 6.53 18.61
N GLY A 160 6.14 5.40 19.21
CA GLY A 160 5.68 4.06 18.81
C GLY A 160 6.20 3.63 17.45
N VAL A 161 7.32 4.23 16.98
CA VAL A 161 7.93 3.91 15.69
C VAL A 161 9.17 3.03 15.87
N ASP A 162 9.47 2.15 14.90
CA ASP A 162 10.75 1.47 14.91
C ASP A 162 11.81 2.38 14.28
N LEU A 163 12.90 2.62 15.01
CA LEU A 163 13.97 3.52 14.62
C LEU A 163 15.33 2.81 14.75
N SER A 164 16.07 2.75 13.65
CA SER A 164 17.44 2.28 13.64
C SER A 164 18.36 3.40 13.12
N VAL A 165 19.38 3.77 13.89
CA VAL A 165 20.31 4.84 13.55
C VAL A 165 21.73 4.36 13.80
N PHE A 166 22.52 4.30 12.73
CA PHE A 166 23.95 4.00 12.80
C PHE A 166 24.74 5.17 12.23
N VAL A 167 25.65 5.68 13.04
CA VAL A 167 26.52 6.78 12.64
C VAL A 167 27.97 6.40 12.94
N THR A 168 28.84 6.54 11.93
CA THR A 168 30.28 6.52 12.12
C THR A 168 30.87 7.82 11.60
N GLY A 169 31.77 8.43 12.36
CA GLY A 169 32.40 9.69 12.00
C GLY A 169 33.47 10.06 13.03
N ASP A 170 34.22 11.12 12.74
CA ASP A 170 35.20 11.65 13.67
C ASP A 170 34.49 12.49 14.73
N LEU A 171 34.37 11.96 15.94
CA LEU A 171 33.76 12.62 17.09
C LEU A 171 34.69 13.67 17.76
N GLN A 172 35.91 13.86 17.24
CA GLN A 172 36.89 14.79 17.81
C GLN A 172 36.95 16.14 17.08
N VAL A 173 36.19 16.33 16.01
CA VAL A 173 36.27 17.53 15.15
C VAL A 173 35.36 18.66 15.61
N ASP A 174 34.34 18.39 16.43
CA ASP A 174 33.39 19.39 16.92
C ASP A 174 33.42 19.47 18.47
N GLU A 175 34.36 20.25 18.99
CA GLU A 175 34.23 20.88 20.31
C GLU A 175 33.80 22.32 20.18
#